data_31f088ab696d2662e436a59ba6136661
#
_entry.id   31f088ab696d2662e436a59ba6136661
#
_cell.length_a   1.000
_cell.length_b   1.000
_cell.length_c   1.000
_cell.angle_alpha   90.00
_cell.angle_beta   90.00
_cell.angle_gamma   90.00
#
_symmetry.space_group_name_H-M   'P 1'
#
loop_
_entity.id
_entity.type
_entity.pdbx_description
1 polymer ?
#
loop_
_entity_poly.entity_id
_entity_poly.type
_entity_poly.pdbx_seq_one_letter_code
_entity_poly.pdbx_strand_id
1 'polypeptide(L)'
;MMVNAFRKPQRVNVVQWDGSKDGFKEIQVFFGDKVQLMDLYNKEVIVVKSVDGNTVALAHDFIIAEGNNIYAMNRNVFFSEFEIDFEE
;
A
#
# COMPACT_ATOMS: atom_id res chain seq x y z
N MET A 1 -29.40 -21.16 -14.03
CA MET A 1 -29.84 -20.26 -12.95
C MET A 1 -28.69 -19.34 -12.59
N MET A 2 -28.94 -18.07 -12.63
CA MET A 2 -27.91 -17.09 -12.32
C MET A 2 -27.92 -16.80 -10.81
N VAL A 3 -26.79 -17.02 -10.17
CA VAL A 3 -26.63 -16.77 -8.73
C VAL A 3 -25.79 -15.52 -8.56
N ASN A 4 -26.33 -14.54 -7.86
CA ASN A 4 -25.55 -13.36 -7.49
C ASN A 4 -24.62 -13.74 -6.34
N ALA A 5 -23.34 -13.91 -6.66
CA ALA A 5 -22.32 -14.16 -5.65
C ALA A 5 -21.70 -12.84 -5.27
N PHE A 6 -21.79 -12.50 -4.00
CA PHE A 6 -21.10 -11.36 -3.46
C PHE A 6 -19.68 -11.77 -3.07
N ARG A 7 -18.72 -11.00 -3.57
CA ARG A 7 -17.35 -11.17 -3.12
C ARG A 7 -17.31 -10.90 -1.61
N LYS A 8 -16.82 -11.87 -0.86
CA LYS A 8 -16.53 -11.61 0.55
C LYS A 8 -15.47 -10.51 0.62
N PRO A 9 -15.68 -9.47 1.44
CA PRO A 9 -14.66 -8.45 1.58
C PRO A 9 -13.38 -9.12 2.07
N GLN A 10 -12.34 -9.03 1.25
CA GLN A 10 -11.02 -9.50 1.65
C GLN A 10 -10.42 -8.49 2.61
N ARG A 11 -9.89 -8.98 3.73
CA ARG A 11 -9.09 -8.13 4.60
C ARG A 11 -7.80 -7.80 3.88
N VAL A 12 -7.56 -6.52 3.71
CA VAL A 12 -6.29 -6.02 3.26
C VAL A 12 -5.64 -5.25 4.42
N ASN A 13 -4.35 -5.42 4.58
CA ASN A 13 -3.59 -4.60 5.50
C ASN A 13 -3.09 -3.38 4.73
N VAL A 14 -3.35 -2.21 5.28
CA VAL A 14 -3.05 -0.95 4.61
C VAL A 14 -2.26 -0.08 5.56
N VAL A 15 -1.19 0.52 5.06
CA VAL A 15 -0.42 1.51 5.80
C VAL A 15 -0.22 2.73 4.91
N GLN A 16 -0.37 3.92 5.49
CA GLN A 16 -0.07 5.16 4.80
C GLN A 16 1.31 5.64 5.23
N TRP A 17 2.14 5.98 4.25
CA TRP A 17 3.45 6.53 4.53
C TRP A 17 3.36 8.05 4.69
N ASP A 18 3.96 8.57 5.76
CA ASP A 18 3.96 10.00 6.03
C ASP A 18 5.07 10.78 5.29
N GLY A 19 5.91 10.09 4.55
CA GLY A 19 7.01 10.70 3.81
C GLY A 19 8.32 10.79 4.60
N SER A 20 8.33 10.35 5.86
CA SER A 20 9.51 10.45 6.71
C SER A 20 10.34 9.17 6.67
N LYS A 21 11.62 9.29 7.05
CA LYS A 21 12.49 8.13 7.22
C LYS A 21 12.04 7.26 8.38
N ASP A 22 11.54 7.86 9.44
CA ASP A 22 11.01 7.12 10.58
C ASP A 22 9.77 6.32 10.19
N GLY A 23 8.89 6.91 9.40
CA GLY A 23 7.74 6.20 8.85
C GLY A 23 8.15 5.02 7.97
N PHE A 24 9.18 5.19 7.15
CA PHE A 24 9.72 4.10 6.36
C PHE A 24 10.24 2.95 7.25
N LYS A 25 10.96 3.28 8.32
CA LYS A 25 11.48 2.24 9.23
C LYS A 25 10.36 1.41 9.84
N GLU A 26 9.25 2.04 10.20
CA GLU A 26 8.08 1.33 10.72
C GLU A 26 7.48 0.41 9.64
N ILE A 27 7.37 0.89 8.42
CA ILE A 27 6.88 0.09 7.29
C ILE A 27 7.82 -1.08 7.02
N GLN A 28 9.12 -0.86 7.10
CA GLN A 28 10.11 -1.91 6.87
C GLN A 28 10.04 -3.04 7.91
N VAL A 29 9.65 -2.73 9.13
CA VAL A 29 9.43 -3.76 10.16
C VAL A 29 8.38 -4.77 9.70
N PHE A 30 7.33 -4.32 9.02
CA PHE A 30 6.27 -5.21 8.54
C PHE A 30 6.62 -5.93 7.24
N PHE A 31 7.32 -5.27 6.32
CA PHE A 31 7.51 -5.77 4.96
C PHE A 31 8.93 -6.21 4.65
N GLY A 32 9.87 -5.93 5.54
CA GLY A 32 11.26 -6.37 5.38
C GLY A 32 11.91 -5.83 4.12
N ASP A 33 12.54 -6.70 3.35
CA ASP A 33 13.28 -6.33 2.15
C ASP A 33 12.39 -6.09 0.92
N LYS A 34 11.08 -6.24 1.06
CA LYS A 34 10.14 -5.94 -0.03
C LYS A 34 9.92 -4.44 -0.23
N VAL A 35 10.36 -3.62 0.69
CA VAL A 35 10.29 -2.16 0.60
C VAL A 35 11.69 -1.57 0.68
N GLN A 36 11.94 -0.54 -0.10
CA GLN A 36 13.22 0.13 -0.13
C GLN A 36 13.01 1.63 -0.26
N LEU A 37 13.71 2.40 0.58
CA LEU A 37 13.70 3.86 0.48
C LEU A 37 14.69 4.30 -0.59
N MET A 38 14.25 5.13 -1.52
CA MET A 38 15.08 5.63 -2.60
C MET A 38 14.87 7.13 -2.79
N ASP A 39 15.92 7.79 -3.26
CA ASP A 39 15.84 9.18 -3.74
C ASP A 39 15.48 9.18 -5.22
N LEU A 40 14.42 9.89 -5.55
CA LEU A 40 14.01 10.08 -6.93
C LEU A 40 13.76 11.58 -7.17
N TYR A 41 14.60 12.22 -7.97
CA TYR A 41 14.48 13.66 -8.28
C TYR A 41 14.37 14.52 -7.01
N ASN A 42 15.27 14.32 -6.06
CA ASN A 42 15.31 15.02 -4.76
C ASN A 42 14.11 14.75 -3.84
N LYS A 43 13.33 13.74 -4.15
CA LYS A 43 12.24 13.28 -3.29
C LYS A 43 12.49 11.85 -2.83
N GLU A 44 12.25 11.60 -1.56
CA GLU A 44 12.31 10.25 -1.05
C GLU A 44 11.03 9.51 -1.43
N VAL A 45 11.19 8.30 -1.94
CA VAL A 45 10.08 7.43 -2.32
C VAL A 45 10.33 6.03 -1.76
N ILE A 46 9.27 5.27 -1.57
CA ILE A 46 9.38 3.86 -1.22
C ILE A 46 9.12 3.04 -2.47
N VAL A 47 10.09 2.22 -2.85
CA VAL A 47 9.90 1.23 -3.91
C VAL A 47 9.42 -0.06 -3.27
N VAL A 48 8.30 -0.56 -3.73
CA VAL A 48 7.68 -1.78 -3.23
C VAL A 48 7.80 -2.87 -4.29
N LYS A 49 8.38 -3.99 -3.92
CA LYS A 49 8.48 -5.14 -4.81
C LYS A 49 7.16 -5.88 -4.83
N SER A 50 6.44 -5.75 -5.92
CA SER A 50 5.14 -6.38 -6.11
C SER A 50 5.26 -7.58 -7.04
N VAL A 51 4.24 -8.42 -7.05
CA VAL A 51 4.24 -9.65 -7.87
C VAL A 51 4.40 -9.32 -9.37
N ASP A 52 3.74 -8.26 -9.82
CA ASP A 52 3.74 -7.88 -11.24
C ASP A 52 4.79 -6.81 -11.58
N GLY A 53 5.76 -6.58 -10.71
CA GLY A 53 6.78 -5.55 -10.89
C GLY A 53 6.83 -4.61 -9.71
N ASN A 54 7.70 -3.60 -9.80
CA ASN A 54 7.86 -2.66 -8.71
C ASN A 54 6.80 -1.57 -8.79
N THR A 55 6.26 -1.20 -7.63
CA THR A 55 5.41 -0.03 -7.48
C THR A 55 6.10 1.00 -6.60
N VAL A 56 5.67 2.25 -6.67
CA VAL A 56 6.32 3.35 -5.96
C VAL A 56 5.31 4.11 -5.13
N ALA A 57 5.63 4.30 -3.86
CA ALA A 57 4.84 5.13 -2.95
C ALA A 57 5.52 6.46 -2.74
N LEU A 58 4.79 7.54 -2.96
CA LEU A 58 5.18 8.88 -2.60
C LEU A 58 4.67 9.19 -1.19
N ALA A 59 5.10 10.33 -0.65
CA ALA A 59 4.58 10.78 0.65
C ALA A 59 3.05 10.80 0.63
N HIS A 60 2.44 10.25 1.68
CA HIS A 60 1.00 10.12 1.87
C HIS A 60 0.31 9.09 0.99
N ASP A 61 1.04 8.36 0.17
CA ASP A 61 0.50 7.21 -0.55
C ASP A 61 0.38 6.00 0.38
N PHE A 62 -0.40 5.02 -0.05
CA PHE A 62 -0.67 3.82 0.73
C PHE A 62 0.14 2.64 0.20
N ILE A 63 0.51 1.76 1.11
CA ILE A 63 1.07 0.45 0.78
C ILE A 63 0.05 -0.59 1.25
N ILE A 64 -0.33 -1.46 0.34
CA ILE A 64 -1.39 -2.43 0.55
C ILE A 64 -0.80 -3.83 0.51
N ALA A 65 -1.10 -4.62 1.53
CA ALA A 65 -0.77 -6.03 1.55
C ALA A 65 -2.05 -6.84 1.41
N GLU A 66 -2.16 -7.52 0.29
CA GLU A 66 -3.30 -8.37 -0.03
C GLU A 66 -2.79 -9.78 -0.32
N GLY A 67 -3.04 -10.71 0.60
CA GLY A 67 -2.47 -12.04 0.50
C GLY A 67 -0.94 -11.99 0.49
N ASN A 68 -0.32 -12.57 -0.52
CA ASN A 68 1.14 -12.55 -0.69
C ASN A 68 1.63 -11.37 -1.53
N ASN A 69 0.72 -10.52 -1.98
CA ASN A 69 1.08 -9.38 -2.82
C ASN A 69 1.11 -8.09 -2.01
N ILE A 70 2.16 -7.30 -2.21
CA ILE A 70 2.33 -5.99 -1.62
C ILE A 70 2.50 -5.00 -2.76
N TYR A 71 1.80 -3.88 -2.71
CA TYR A 71 1.90 -2.87 -3.74
C TYR A 71 1.58 -1.48 -3.19
N ALA A 72 2.14 -0.47 -3.84
CA ALA A 72 1.84 0.92 -3.51
C ALA A 72 0.64 1.40 -4.32
N MET A 73 -0.17 2.25 -3.70
CA MET A 73 -1.31 2.86 -4.35
C MET A 73 -1.36 4.34 -4.02
N ASN A 74 -1.55 5.16 -5.04
CA ASN A 74 -1.73 6.59 -4.86
C ASN A 74 -2.94 6.87 -3.96
N ARG A 75 -2.82 7.86 -3.07
CA ARG A 75 -3.89 8.16 -2.11
C ARG A 75 -5.23 8.47 -2.77
N ASN A 76 -5.23 9.16 -3.91
CA ASN A 76 -6.47 9.49 -4.59
C ASN A 76 -7.15 8.24 -5.16
N VAL A 77 -6.36 7.33 -5.73
CA VAL A 77 -6.85 6.05 -6.23
C VAL A 77 -7.35 5.20 -5.07
N PHE A 78 -6.60 5.19 -3.96
CA PHE A 78 -7.00 4.44 -2.78
C PHE A 78 -8.39 4.85 -2.28
N PHE A 79 -8.61 6.14 -2.12
CA PHE A 79 -9.91 6.62 -1.62
C PHE A 79 -11.05 6.42 -2.61
N SER A 80 -10.76 6.24 -3.90
CA SER A 80 -11.80 5.93 -4.88
C SER A 80 -12.16 4.43 -4.91
N GLU A 81 -11.24 3.55 -4.53
CA GLU A 81 -11.43 2.11 -4.61
C GLU A 81 -11.78 1.44 -3.29
N PHE A 82 -11.36 2.04 -2.17
CA PHE A 82 -11.56 1.46 -0.85
C PHE A 82 -12.47 2.33 -0.01
N GLU A 83 -13.46 1.70 0.60
CA GLU A 83 -14.22 2.34 1.66
C GLU A 83 -13.51 2.05 2.98
N ILE A 84 -13.19 3.12 3.70
CA ILE A 84 -12.69 2.99 5.05
C ILE A 84 -13.89 3.04 5.98
N ASP A 85 -14.20 1.89 6.58
CA ASP A 85 -15.19 1.86 7.65
C ASP A 85 -14.55 2.41 8.91
N PHE A 86 -14.90 3.63 9.24
CA PHE A 86 -14.62 4.14 10.58
C PHE A 86 -15.74 3.66 11.49
N GLU A 87 -15.52 2.56 12.16
CA GLU A 87 -16.43 2.19 13.25
C GLU A 87 -16.16 3.10 14.43
N GLU A 88 -17.22 3.77 14.80
CA GLU A 88 -17.20 4.53 16.03
C GLU A 88 -17.36 3.63 17.25
#